data_b7664b07d3a26ec963d65ad6c734e228
#
_entry.id   b7664b07d3a26ec963d65ad6c734e228
#
_cell.length_a   1.000
_cell.length_b   1.000
_cell.length_c   1.000
_cell.angle_alpha   90.00
_cell.angle_beta   90.00
_cell.angle_gamma   90.00
#
_symmetry.space_group_name_H-M   'P 1'
#
loop_
_entity.id
_entity.type
_entity.pdbx_description
1 polymer ?
#
loop_
_entity_poly.entity_id
_entity_poly.type
_entity_poly.pdbx_seq_one_letter_code
_entity_poly.pdbx_strand_id
1 'polypeptide(L)'
;MSKIYRGLVLLPFLFSLLLFVSCGPSRPDTIPVTGKITFGGNPPPAEGAIYFGAIEAAEGYDKRPGRARFDTSGKFSATSFEDGDGLVPGSYSVRIECWKSPPTMDAPGNSHVPANFTAPNLEVPVDGGRQEYNLDVPVAE
;
A
#
# COMPACT_ATOMS: atom_id res chain seq x y z
N MET A 1 -53.87 -36.81 19.29
CA MET A 1 -53.16 -35.66 19.88
C MET A 1 -51.68 -35.63 19.57
N SER A 2 -51.21 -36.01 18.39
CA SER A 2 -49.78 -36.06 18.06
C SER A 2 -49.31 -35.30 16.83
N LYS A 3 -50.08 -34.32 16.35
CA LYS A 3 -49.74 -33.56 15.11
C LYS A 3 -49.32 -32.13 15.34
N ILE A 4 -49.34 -31.59 16.57
CA ILE A 4 -49.06 -30.16 16.85
C ILE A 4 -47.55 -29.89 17.13
N TYR A 5 -46.77 -30.88 17.49
CA TYR A 5 -45.35 -30.66 17.86
C TYR A 5 -44.37 -30.71 16.70
N ARG A 6 -44.78 -31.12 15.48
CA ARG A 6 -43.87 -31.19 14.32
C ARG A 6 -43.61 -29.83 13.66
N GLY A 7 -44.46 -28.85 13.88
CA GLY A 7 -44.29 -27.50 13.30
C GLY A 7 -43.45 -26.55 14.19
N LEU A 8 -43.37 -26.84 15.49
CA LEU A 8 -42.74 -25.91 16.45
C LEU A 8 -41.22 -26.06 16.54
N VAL A 9 -40.70 -27.22 16.12
CA VAL A 9 -39.22 -27.49 16.18
C VAL A 9 -38.48 -26.91 14.97
N LEU A 10 -39.14 -26.65 13.83
CA LEU A 10 -38.53 -26.08 12.63
C LEU A 10 -38.36 -24.55 12.69
N LEU A 11 -39.15 -23.87 13.50
CA LEU A 11 -39.10 -22.39 13.59
C LEU A 11 -37.84 -21.86 14.25
N PRO A 12 -37.31 -22.44 15.36
CA PRO A 12 -36.06 -21.97 15.94
C PRO A 12 -34.81 -22.26 15.09
N PHE A 13 -34.85 -23.30 14.23
CA PHE A 13 -33.73 -23.66 13.36
C PHE A 13 -33.57 -22.68 12.17
N LEU A 14 -34.69 -22.15 11.67
CA LEU A 14 -34.67 -21.16 10.59
C LEU A 14 -34.21 -19.77 11.08
N PHE A 15 -34.45 -19.45 12.36
CA PHE A 15 -34.02 -18.16 12.96
C PHE A 15 -32.53 -18.14 13.29
N SER A 16 -31.91 -19.32 13.53
CA SER A 16 -30.47 -19.43 13.80
C SER A 16 -29.60 -19.25 12.57
N LEU A 17 -30.13 -19.37 11.36
CA LEU A 17 -29.36 -19.25 10.11
C LEU A 17 -29.18 -17.80 9.64
N LEU A 18 -29.91 -16.85 10.25
CA LEU A 18 -29.87 -15.42 9.88
C LEU A 18 -28.79 -14.60 10.62
N LEU A 19 -28.02 -15.22 11.54
CA LEU A 19 -27.03 -14.49 12.36
C LEU A 19 -25.60 -14.52 11.80
N PHE A 20 -25.36 -15.10 10.62
CA PHE A 20 -24.05 -15.12 9.99
C PHE A 20 -23.84 -14.06 8.92
N VAL A 21 -24.57 -12.93 8.98
CA VAL A 21 -24.13 -11.74 8.25
C VAL A 21 -22.97 -11.13 9.03
N SER A 22 -21.79 -11.73 8.86
CA SER A 22 -20.53 -11.14 9.29
C SER A 22 -20.31 -9.89 8.45
N CYS A 23 -20.65 -8.74 9.01
CA CYS A 23 -20.20 -7.45 8.51
C CYS A 23 -18.70 -7.37 8.82
N GLY A 24 -17.85 -7.90 7.93
CA GLY A 24 -16.42 -7.67 7.98
C GLY A 24 -16.16 -6.17 7.87
N PRO A 25 -15.10 -5.63 8.51
CA PRO A 25 -14.75 -4.22 8.34
C PRO A 25 -14.57 -3.93 6.86
N SER A 26 -15.37 -3.01 6.32
CA SER A 26 -15.21 -2.54 4.94
C SER A 26 -13.87 -1.81 4.86
N ARG A 27 -12.95 -2.32 4.04
CA ARG A 27 -11.70 -1.62 3.75
C ARG A 27 -12.02 -0.34 2.97
N PRO A 28 -11.32 0.76 3.22
CA PRO A 28 -11.43 1.94 2.38
C PRO A 28 -10.95 1.61 0.96
N ASP A 29 -11.53 2.30 -0.03
CA ASP A 29 -11.09 2.19 -1.41
C ASP A 29 -9.64 2.65 -1.55
N THR A 30 -8.89 1.96 -2.41
CA THR A 30 -7.52 2.30 -2.77
C THR A 30 -7.44 2.70 -4.24
N ILE A 31 -6.53 3.61 -4.55
CA ILE A 31 -6.23 4.03 -5.91
C ILE A 31 -4.95 3.34 -6.36
N PRO A 32 -4.94 2.59 -7.46
CA PRO A 32 -3.73 1.96 -7.96
C PRO A 32 -2.65 3.00 -8.27
N VAL A 33 -1.49 2.87 -7.64
CA VAL A 33 -0.31 3.71 -7.86
C VAL A 33 0.82 2.83 -8.37
N THR A 34 1.26 3.10 -9.58
CA THR A 34 2.35 2.38 -10.23
C THR A 34 3.40 3.37 -10.73
N GLY A 35 4.57 2.90 -11.07
CA GLY A 35 5.58 3.78 -11.64
C GLY A 35 6.90 3.09 -11.88
N LYS A 36 7.90 3.92 -12.13
CA LYS A 36 9.27 3.47 -12.40
C LYS A 36 10.27 4.35 -11.65
N ILE A 37 11.23 3.68 -11.00
CA ILE A 37 12.39 4.34 -10.39
C ILE A 37 13.57 4.18 -11.35
N THR A 38 14.32 5.27 -11.53
CA THR A 38 15.61 5.28 -12.25
C THR A 38 16.67 5.93 -11.39
N PHE A 39 17.92 5.71 -11.71
CA PHE A 39 19.09 6.31 -11.05
C PHE A 39 19.95 7.00 -12.12
N GLY A 40 19.88 8.34 -12.16
CA GLY A 40 20.54 9.12 -13.21
C GLY A 40 20.10 8.73 -14.62
N GLY A 41 18.79 8.46 -14.79
CA GLY A 41 18.19 8.01 -16.04
C GLY A 41 18.41 6.52 -16.38
N ASN A 42 19.17 5.78 -15.56
CA ASN A 42 19.45 4.35 -15.77
C ASN A 42 18.59 3.46 -14.87
N PRO A 43 18.48 2.16 -15.17
CA PRO A 43 17.85 1.21 -14.28
C PRO A 43 18.50 1.21 -12.87
N PRO A 44 17.73 0.87 -11.81
CA PRO A 44 18.27 0.78 -10.46
C PRO A 44 19.45 -0.18 -10.38
N PRO A 45 20.50 0.15 -9.61
CA PRO A 45 21.68 -0.71 -9.46
C PRO A 45 21.40 -1.96 -8.62
N ALA A 46 20.33 -1.95 -7.85
CA ALA A 46 19.88 -3.07 -7.02
C ALA A 46 18.36 -2.98 -6.81
N GLU A 47 17.77 -4.04 -6.29
CA GLU A 47 16.39 -4.01 -5.79
C GLU A 47 16.24 -3.04 -4.59
N GLY A 48 15.05 -2.52 -4.40
CA GLY A 48 14.80 -1.57 -3.32
C GLY A 48 13.36 -1.51 -2.88
N ALA A 49 13.11 -0.58 -1.97
CA ALA A 49 11.78 -0.32 -1.42
C ALA A 49 11.43 1.17 -1.49
N ILE A 50 10.13 1.43 -1.59
CA ILE A 50 9.55 2.76 -1.50
C ILE A 50 8.59 2.75 -0.33
N TYR A 51 8.68 3.76 0.51
CA TYR A 51 7.78 3.98 1.64
C TYR A 51 6.98 5.26 1.41
N PHE A 52 5.67 5.12 1.46
CA PHE A 52 4.72 6.21 1.35
C PHE A 52 4.20 6.55 2.76
N GLY A 53 4.75 7.61 3.35
CA GLY A 53 4.33 8.11 4.66
C GLY A 53 3.12 9.03 4.50
N ALA A 54 1.96 8.68 5.07
CA ALA A 54 0.76 9.49 4.96
C ALA A 54 0.93 10.81 5.70
N ILE A 55 0.90 11.92 4.98
CA ILE A 55 0.93 13.29 5.51
C ILE A 55 -0.48 13.70 5.92
N GLU A 56 -1.43 13.58 4.99
CA GLU A 56 -2.82 13.92 5.18
C GLU A 56 -3.72 12.92 4.45
N ALA A 57 -4.83 12.53 5.04
CA ALA A 57 -5.84 11.72 4.38
C ALA A 57 -6.84 12.63 3.67
N ALA A 58 -7.41 12.16 2.57
CA ALA A 58 -8.53 12.81 1.92
C ALA A 58 -9.76 12.78 2.84
N GLU A 59 -10.73 13.68 2.61
CA GLU A 59 -11.96 13.72 3.39
C GLU A 59 -12.69 12.37 3.35
N GLY A 60 -13.05 11.85 4.51
CA GLY A 60 -13.72 10.55 4.67
C GLY A 60 -12.78 9.33 4.71
N TYR A 61 -11.48 9.56 4.70
CA TYR A 61 -10.48 8.49 4.78
C TYR A 61 -9.58 8.65 6.02
N ASP A 62 -9.03 7.52 6.48
CA ASP A 62 -8.01 7.51 7.54
C ASP A 62 -6.60 7.53 6.94
N LYS A 63 -5.65 8.16 7.65
CA LYS A 63 -4.23 8.12 7.28
C LYS A 63 -3.71 6.70 7.29
N ARG A 64 -3.20 6.25 6.15
CA ARG A 64 -2.59 4.92 6.05
C ARG A 64 -1.30 4.98 5.26
N PRO A 65 -0.17 4.55 5.83
CA PRO A 65 1.07 4.44 5.09
C PRO A 65 0.98 3.32 4.05
N GLY A 66 1.75 3.46 2.99
CA GLY A 66 1.90 2.44 1.97
C GLY A 66 3.36 2.09 1.73
N ARG A 67 3.59 1.06 0.94
CA ARG A 67 4.92 0.62 0.52
C ARG A 67 4.88 0.04 -0.88
N ALA A 68 6.04 -0.01 -1.52
CA ALA A 68 6.25 -0.76 -2.74
C ALA A 68 7.64 -1.39 -2.73
N ARG A 69 7.86 -2.38 -3.58
CA ARG A 69 9.19 -2.91 -3.90
C ARG A 69 9.44 -2.71 -5.37
N PHE A 70 10.68 -2.52 -5.74
CA PHE A 70 11.14 -2.51 -7.13
C PHE A 70 12.38 -3.40 -7.28
N ASP A 71 12.50 -4.01 -8.43
CA ASP A 71 13.65 -4.76 -8.86
C ASP A 71 14.57 -3.89 -9.75
N THR A 72 15.56 -4.49 -10.37
CA THR A 72 16.46 -3.79 -11.30
C THR A 72 15.77 -3.27 -12.57
N SER A 73 14.51 -3.61 -12.84
CA SER A 73 13.71 -2.94 -13.88
C SER A 73 13.20 -1.57 -13.43
N GLY A 74 13.17 -1.33 -12.12
CA GLY A 74 12.67 -0.13 -11.48
C GLY A 74 11.14 -0.04 -11.38
N LYS A 75 10.40 -0.97 -11.96
CA LYS A 75 8.93 -0.96 -11.92
C LYS A 75 8.42 -1.30 -10.52
N PHE A 76 7.37 -0.61 -10.10
CA PHE A 76 6.73 -0.87 -8.82
C PHE A 76 5.21 -0.72 -8.88
N SER A 77 4.54 -1.32 -7.91
CA SER A 77 3.12 -1.12 -7.60
C SER A 77 2.98 -0.91 -6.10
N ALA A 78 2.29 0.15 -5.71
CA ALA A 78 2.10 0.50 -4.30
C ALA A 78 1.09 -0.43 -3.63
N THR A 79 1.27 -0.62 -2.33
CA THR A 79 0.52 -1.53 -1.48
C THR A 79 0.12 -0.83 -0.18
N SER A 80 -1.15 -0.88 0.18
CA SER A 80 -1.67 -0.43 1.48
C SER A 80 -2.17 -1.57 2.36
N PHE A 81 -2.89 -2.53 1.80
CA PHE A 81 -3.49 -3.67 2.51
C PHE A 81 -3.08 -4.99 1.88
N GLU A 82 -3.24 -5.13 0.58
CA GLU A 82 -2.91 -6.30 -0.22
C GLU A 82 -1.95 -5.94 -1.33
N ASP A 83 -1.15 -6.89 -1.76
CA ASP A 83 -0.08 -6.66 -2.72
C ASP A 83 -0.59 -5.99 -4.01
N GLY A 84 -0.06 -4.79 -4.29
CA GLY A 84 -0.40 -4.03 -5.48
C GLY A 84 -1.79 -3.37 -5.50
N ASP A 85 -2.49 -3.31 -4.36
CA ASP A 85 -3.83 -2.73 -4.26
C ASP A 85 -3.85 -1.19 -4.38
N GLY A 86 -2.71 -0.53 -4.23
CA GLY A 86 -2.56 0.91 -4.34
C GLY A 86 -2.47 1.63 -3.01
N LEU A 87 -2.81 2.93 -3.01
CA LEU A 87 -2.79 3.79 -1.84
C LEU A 87 -4.20 4.33 -1.52
N VAL A 88 -4.47 4.54 -0.25
CA VAL A 88 -5.67 5.26 0.20
C VAL A 88 -5.57 6.72 -0.28
N PRO A 89 -6.66 7.36 -0.71
CA PRO A 89 -6.64 8.77 -1.09
C PRO A 89 -6.08 9.70 -0.02
N GLY A 90 -5.18 10.62 -0.43
CA GLY A 90 -4.49 11.55 0.45
C GLY A 90 -3.14 12.00 -0.10
N SER A 91 -2.36 12.70 0.72
CA SER A 91 -1.00 13.15 0.39
C SER A 91 0.05 12.33 1.14
N TYR A 92 1.18 12.07 0.46
CA TYR A 92 2.23 11.19 0.94
C TYR A 92 3.61 11.80 0.78
N SER A 93 4.43 11.68 1.81
CA SER A 93 5.89 11.79 1.67
C SER A 93 6.44 10.49 1.11
N VAL A 94 7.45 10.60 0.26
CA VAL A 94 8.04 9.42 -0.39
C VAL A 94 9.48 9.26 0.05
N ARG A 95 9.83 8.07 0.52
CA ARG A 95 11.20 7.68 0.89
C ARG A 95 11.61 6.44 0.12
N ILE A 96 12.79 6.46 -0.46
CA ILE A 96 13.36 5.36 -1.24
C ILE A 96 14.52 4.75 -0.50
N GLU A 97 14.59 3.44 -0.49
CA GLU A 97 15.70 2.65 -0.01
C GLU A 97 16.23 1.75 -1.13
N CYS A 98 17.52 1.87 -1.43
CA CYS A 98 18.24 1.02 -2.35
C CYS A 98 19.65 0.83 -1.78
N TRP A 99 19.93 -0.33 -1.18
CA TRP A 99 21.13 -0.56 -0.41
C TRP A 99 22.26 -1.17 -1.24
N LYS A 100 23.46 -0.61 -1.15
CA LYS A 100 24.72 -1.29 -1.51
C LYS A 100 25.06 -2.36 -0.47
N SER A 101 24.92 -1.98 0.80
CA SER A 101 24.99 -2.86 1.96
C SER A 101 23.95 -2.40 2.99
N PRO A 102 23.00 -3.25 3.40
CA PRO A 102 21.99 -2.85 4.38
C PRO A 102 22.65 -2.57 5.75
N PRO A 103 22.02 -1.73 6.59
CA PRO A 103 22.49 -1.48 7.95
C PRO A 103 22.44 -2.75 8.79
N THR A 104 23.42 -2.90 9.69
CA THR A 104 23.50 -3.97 10.69
C THR A 104 23.56 -3.35 12.08
N MET A 105 23.53 -4.18 13.12
CA MET A 105 23.67 -3.68 14.51
C MET A 105 25.02 -3.01 14.76
N ASP A 106 26.07 -3.39 14.01
CA ASP A 106 27.45 -2.94 14.22
C ASP A 106 27.91 -1.89 13.20
N ALA A 107 27.16 -1.68 12.11
CA ALA A 107 27.56 -0.77 11.04
C ALA A 107 26.36 -0.06 10.39
N PRO A 108 26.50 1.26 10.10
CA PRO A 108 25.53 1.97 9.27
C PRO A 108 25.52 1.38 7.87
N GLY A 109 24.34 1.29 7.25
CA GLY A 109 24.20 0.83 5.87
C GLY A 109 24.82 1.82 4.88
N ASN A 110 25.14 1.31 3.70
CA ASN A 110 25.58 2.13 2.57
C ASN A 110 24.48 2.09 1.49
N SER A 111 23.94 3.27 1.15
CA SER A 111 22.82 3.40 0.20
C SER A 111 23.30 3.89 -1.16
N HIS A 112 22.58 3.47 -2.21
CA HIS A 112 22.69 4.08 -3.54
C HIS A 112 21.95 5.42 -3.63
N VAL A 113 21.00 5.67 -2.71
CA VAL A 113 20.24 6.93 -2.63
C VAL A 113 21.09 7.96 -1.86
N PRO A 114 21.37 9.14 -2.43
CA PRO A 114 22.12 10.19 -1.73
C PRO A 114 21.39 10.64 -0.46
N ALA A 115 22.16 10.90 0.60
CA ALA A 115 21.60 11.28 1.91
C ALA A 115 20.79 12.61 1.89
N ASN A 116 21.11 13.49 0.95
CA ASN A 116 20.43 14.78 0.74
C ASN A 116 19.27 14.71 -0.28
N PHE A 117 18.99 13.54 -0.84
CA PHE A 117 17.90 13.38 -1.79
C PHE A 117 16.54 13.39 -1.06
N THR A 118 15.63 14.21 -1.57
CA THR A 118 14.24 14.25 -1.11
C THR A 118 13.34 14.07 -2.33
N ALA A 119 12.55 13.01 -2.30
CA ALA A 119 11.57 12.76 -3.34
C ALA A 119 10.39 13.74 -3.22
N PRO A 120 9.79 14.16 -4.34
CA PRO A 120 8.57 14.96 -4.32
C PRO A 120 7.43 14.20 -3.65
N ASN A 121 6.53 14.93 -2.98
CA ASN A 121 5.33 14.34 -2.41
C ASN A 121 4.42 13.80 -3.51
N LEU A 122 3.65 12.79 -3.15
CA LEU A 122 2.64 12.19 -4.03
C LEU A 122 1.25 12.57 -3.53
N GLU A 123 0.41 13.07 -4.44
CA GLU A 123 -1.01 13.30 -4.21
C GLU A 123 -1.83 12.18 -4.86
N VAL A 124 -2.72 11.57 -4.08
CA VAL A 124 -3.63 10.50 -4.52
C VAL A 124 -5.06 11.01 -4.39
N PRO A 125 -5.68 11.49 -5.48
CA PRO A 125 -7.01 12.07 -5.44
C PRO A 125 -8.11 11.00 -5.28
N VAL A 126 -9.21 11.34 -4.61
CA VAL A 126 -10.37 10.44 -4.38
C VAL A 126 -10.98 9.94 -5.68
N ASP A 127 -11.17 10.83 -6.64
CA ASP A 127 -11.78 10.53 -7.95
C ASP A 127 -10.73 10.24 -9.03
N GLY A 128 -9.48 10.01 -8.62
CA GLY A 128 -8.38 9.68 -9.51
C GLY A 128 -8.49 8.23 -10.00
N GLY A 129 -8.30 8.03 -11.30
CA GLY A 129 -7.97 6.72 -11.82
C GLY A 129 -6.56 6.30 -11.38
N ARG A 130 -6.01 5.26 -12.01
CA ARG A 130 -4.62 4.84 -11.77
C ARG A 130 -3.68 6.04 -11.81
N GLN A 131 -2.87 6.18 -10.77
CA GLN A 131 -1.82 7.18 -10.68
C GLN A 131 -0.49 6.60 -11.15
N GLU A 132 0.28 7.39 -11.89
CA GLU A 132 1.64 7.05 -12.29
C GLU A 132 2.63 7.97 -11.58
N TYR A 133 3.58 7.39 -10.86
CA TYR A 133 4.62 8.13 -10.13
C TYR A 133 6.00 7.64 -10.57
N ASN A 134 6.61 8.37 -11.50
CA ASN A 134 7.96 8.09 -11.99
C ASN A 134 8.95 9.01 -11.29
N LEU A 135 10.09 8.44 -10.87
CA LEU A 135 11.09 9.17 -10.12
C LEU A 135 12.50 8.81 -10.56
N ASP A 136 13.32 9.83 -10.82
CA ASP A 136 14.74 9.67 -11.05
C ASP A 136 15.54 10.09 -9.81
N VAL A 137 16.28 9.12 -9.24
CA VAL A 137 17.18 9.34 -8.11
C VAL A 137 18.53 9.78 -8.66
N PRO A 138 19.09 10.94 -8.25
CA PRO A 138 20.40 11.34 -8.70
C PRO A 138 21.45 10.33 -8.24
N VAL A 139 22.41 10.01 -9.08
CA VAL A 139 23.57 9.21 -8.67
C VAL A 139 24.54 10.12 -7.89
N ALA A 140 25.00 9.62 -6.72
CA ALA A 140 26.07 10.30 -6.00
C ALA A 140 27.35 10.25 -6.86
N GLU A 141 27.94 11.40 -7.12
CA GLU A 141 29.27 11.51 -7.73
C GLU A 141 30.34 10.91 -6.82
#